data_1ad2fc441165b304c78baffe27ca7460
#
_entry.id   1ad2fc441165b304c78baffe27ca7460
#
_cell.length_a   1.000
_cell.length_b   1.000
_cell.length_c   1.000
_cell.angle_alpha   90.00
_cell.angle_beta   90.00
_cell.angle_gamma   90.00
#
_symmetry.space_group_name_H-M   'P 1'
#
loop_
_entity.id
_entity.type
_entity.pdbx_description
1 polymer ?
#
loop_
_entity_poly.entity_id
_entity_poly.type
_entity_poly.pdbx_seq_one_letter_code
_entity_poly.pdbx_strand_id
1 'polypeptide(L)'
;MKKIAAAHPDLAKIESIGKSYEGRDIMTLTITDFSAGKAEDKPAMWIDGNIHSNEVQGSEFAMYTAWYLTENFNENNFIKELLADKIFYIVPT
;
A
#
# COMPACT_ATOMS: atom_id res chain seq x y z
N MET A 1 -3.50 -0.33 8.34
CA MET A 1 -2.13 -0.32 7.78
C MET A 1 -1.15 -1.12 8.61
N LYS A 2 -0.95 -0.81 9.89
CA LYS A 2 0.03 -1.51 10.75
C LYS A 2 -0.16 -3.03 10.79
N LYS A 3 -1.40 -3.51 10.85
CA LYS A 3 -1.70 -4.95 10.85
C LYS A 3 -1.29 -5.63 9.55
N ILE A 4 -1.50 -4.96 8.42
CA ILE A 4 -1.11 -5.49 7.11
C ILE A 4 0.41 -5.58 7.01
N ALA A 5 1.11 -4.51 7.37
CA ALA A 5 2.58 -4.49 7.34
C ALA A 5 3.17 -5.55 8.28
N ALA A 6 2.58 -5.75 9.46
CA ALA A 6 3.03 -6.75 10.41
C ALA A 6 2.79 -8.18 9.93
N ALA A 7 1.65 -8.41 9.26
CA ALA A 7 1.29 -9.73 8.73
C ALA A 7 2.07 -10.11 7.48
N HIS A 8 2.50 -9.12 6.69
CA HIS A 8 3.17 -9.34 5.41
C HIS A 8 4.46 -8.50 5.29
N PRO A 9 5.47 -8.74 6.17
CA PRO A 9 6.69 -7.91 6.19
C PRO A 9 7.50 -7.98 4.91
N ASP A 10 7.35 -9.05 4.11
CA ASP A 10 8.03 -9.21 2.84
C ASP A 10 7.37 -8.45 1.68
N LEU A 11 6.14 -7.99 1.89
CA LEU A 11 5.32 -7.36 0.85
C LEU A 11 4.91 -5.94 1.18
N ALA A 12 4.87 -5.57 2.45
CA ALA A 12 4.29 -4.30 2.88
C ALA A 12 5.18 -3.59 3.89
N LYS A 13 5.41 -2.30 3.64
CA LYS A 13 6.12 -1.39 4.54
C LYS A 13 5.27 -0.16 4.79
N ILE A 14 5.29 0.34 6.03
CA ILE A 14 4.55 1.54 6.41
C ILE A 14 5.55 2.64 6.78
N GLU A 15 5.32 3.84 6.26
CA GLU A 15 6.18 4.99 6.56
C GLU A 15 5.39 6.30 6.53
N SER A 16 5.93 7.32 7.18
CA SER A 16 5.36 8.67 7.12
C SER A 16 5.96 9.40 5.92
N ILE A 17 5.10 9.97 5.09
CA ILE A 17 5.51 10.80 3.96
C ILE A 17 5.43 12.30 4.25
N GLY A 18 5.05 12.65 5.47
CA GLY A 18 4.95 14.05 5.89
C GLY A 18 4.04 14.24 7.07
N LYS A 19 3.74 15.50 7.34
CA LYS A 19 2.88 15.90 8.45
C LYS A 19 1.67 16.68 7.94
N SER A 20 0.52 16.46 8.57
CA SER A 20 -0.66 17.27 8.35
C SER A 20 -0.50 18.64 9.03
N TYR A 21 -1.46 19.54 8.77
CA TYR A 21 -1.50 20.86 9.42
C TYR A 21 -1.46 20.74 10.96
N GLU A 22 -2.10 19.73 11.51
CA GLU A 22 -2.12 19.49 12.96
C GLU A 22 -0.93 18.66 13.46
N GLY A 23 0.05 18.37 12.61
CA GLY A 23 1.26 17.64 13.00
C GLY A 23 1.12 16.12 13.03
N ARG A 24 0.01 15.57 12.53
CA ARG A 24 -0.17 14.12 12.43
C ARG A 24 0.60 13.56 11.24
N ASP A 25 1.15 12.38 11.41
CA ASP A 25 1.82 11.70 10.30
C ASP A 25 0.83 11.34 9.18
N ILE A 26 1.24 11.65 7.95
CA ILE A 26 0.55 11.16 6.75
C ILE A 26 1.22 9.86 6.39
N MET A 27 0.51 8.76 6.61
CA MET A 27 1.08 7.42 6.46
C MET A 27 0.84 6.86 5.08
N THR A 28 1.87 6.24 4.51
CA THR A 28 1.74 5.45 3.28
C THR A 28 2.05 4.00 3.57
N LEU A 29 1.37 3.12 2.85
CA LEU A 29 1.66 1.69 2.83
C LEU A 29 2.24 1.38 1.45
N THR A 30 3.49 0.94 1.43
CA THR A 30 4.18 0.55 0.20
C THR A 30 4.06 -0.95 0.03
N ILE A 31 3.50 -1.40 -1.10
CA ILE A 31 3.27 -2.81 -1.38
C ILE A 31 3.96 -3.22 -2.67
N THR A 32 4.85 -4.19 -2.56
CA THR A 32 5.53 -4.85 -3.66
C THR A 32 6.17 -6.14 -3.12
N ASP A 33 6.58 -7.02 -3.99
CA ASP A 33 7.46 -8.12 -3.58
C ASP A 33 8.89 -7.58 -3.46
N PHE A 34 9.30 -7.29 -2.22
CA PHE A 34 10.63 -6.73 -1.95
C PHE A 34 11.76 -7.70 -2.22
N SER A 35 11.47 -8.98 -2.43
CA SER A 35 12.47 -9.99 -2.81
C SER A 35 12.68 -10.06 -4.32
N ALA A 36 11.82 -9.45 -5.12
CA ALA A 36 11.82 -9.52 -6.58
C ALA A 36 12.35 -8.21 -7.21
N GLY A 37 13.65 -7.96 -7.06
CA GLY A 37 14.28 -6.78 -7.62
C GLY A 37 14.19 -5.57 -6.71
N LYS A 38 14.73 -4.43 -7.20
CA LYS A 38 14.76 -3.18 -6.43
C LYS A 38 13.43 -2.45 -6.56
N ALA A 39 12.85 -2.06 -5.42
CA ALA A 39 11.57 -1.35 -5.39
C ALA A 39 11.61 -0.05 -6.20
N GLU A 40 12.70 0.71 -6.10
CA GLU A 40 12.87 1.99 -6.80
C GLU A 40 12.96 1.87 -8.32
N ASP A 41 13.21 0.67 -8.84
CA ASP A 41 13.27 0.42 -10.29
C ASP A 41 11.93 -0.01 -10.88
N LYS A 42 10.91 -0.21 -10.04
CA LYS A 42 9.60 -0.69 -10.48
C LYS A 42 8.67 0.46 -10.84
N PRO A 43 7.89 0.33 -11.93
CA PRO A 43 6.80 1.27 -12.18
C PRO A 43 5.81 1.30 -11.02
N ALA A 44 5.32 2.49 -10.68
CA ALA A 44 4.51 2.69 -9.49
C ALA A 44 3.07 3.05 -9.82
N MET A 45 2.15 2.58 -8.95
CA MET A 45 0.76 3.03 -8.89
C MET A 45 0.56 3.77 -7.56
N TRP A 46 0.05 4.98 -7.63
CA TRP A 46 -0.35 5.76 -6.47
C TRP A 46 -1.85 5.63 -6.26
N ILE A 47 -2.25 5.25 -5.07
CA ILE A 47 -3.65 5.10 -4.69
C ILE A 47 -3.88 5.89 -3.39
N ASP A 48 -4.68 6.93 -3.48
CA ASP A 48 -5.07 7.71 -2.31
C ASP A 48 -6.59 7.75 -2.15
N GLY A 49 -7.02 7.96 -0.94
CA GLY A 49 -8.43 8.06 -0.61
C GLY A 49 -8.67 9.17 0.40
N ASN A 50 -9.94 9.50 0.57
CA ASN A 50 -10.38 10.45 1.59
C ASN A 50 -9.76 11.85 1.46
N ILE A 51 -9.55 12.29 0.23
CA ILE A 51 -9.05 13.64 -0.03
C ILE A 51 -10.03 14.69 0.50
N HIS A 52 -11.33 14.42 0.42
CA HIS A 52 -12.36 15.15 1.13
C HIS A 52 -12.82 14.29 2.31
N SER A 53 -12.81 14.86 3.50
CA SER A 53 -12.97 14.13 4.76
C SER A 53 -14.28 13.35 4.92
N ASN A 54 -15.31 13.71 4.15
CA ASN A 54 -16.60 13.03 4.17
C ASN A 54 -16.70 11.83 3.19
N GLU A 55 -15.66 11.60 2.40
CA GLU A 55 -15.63 10.51 1.40
C GLU A 55 -14.97 9.26 1.97
N VAL A 56 -15.52 8.75 3.07
CA VAL A 56 -14.90 7.67 3.86
C VAL A 56 -14.70 6.37 3.07
N GLN A 57 -15.51 6.14 2.04
CA GLN A 57 -15.38 4.96 1.18
C GLN A 57 -14.05 4.89 0.45
N GLY A 58 -13.44 6.05 0.12
CA GLY A 58 -12.13 6.09 -0.50
C GLY A 58 -11.06 5.44 0.37
N SER A 59 -11.07 5.74 1.67
CA SER A 59 -10.19 5.09 2.64
C SER A 59 -10.40 3.59 2.71
N GLU A 60 -11.66 3.17 2.72
CA GLU A 60 -12.00 1.74 2.79
C GLU A 60 -11.54 1.00 1.55
N PHE A 61 -11.76 1.56 0.36
CA PHE A 61 -11.30 0.96 -0.89
C PHE A 61 -9.78 0.88 -0.97
N ALA A 62 -9.09 1.93 -0.56
CA ALA A 62 -7.62 1.93 -0.54
C ALA A 62 -7.10 0.83 0.40
N MET A 63 -7.68 0.71 1.59
CA MET A 63 -7.31 -0.33 2.54
C MET A 63 -7.69 -1.73 2.07
N TYR A 64 -8.85 -1.88 1.42
CA TYR A 64 -9.25 -3.16 0.83
C TYR A 64 -8.27 -3.59 -0.26
N THR A 65 -7.84 -2.66 -1.11
CA THR A 65 -6.84 -2.96 -2.15
C THR A 65 -5.54 -3.47 -1.52
N ALA A 66 -5.06 -2.81 -0.47
CA ALA A 66 -3.87 -3.24 0.25
C ALA A 66 -4.02 -4.64 0.83
N TRP A 67 -5.15 -4.89 1.47
CA TRP A 67 -5.46 -6.20 2.04
C TRP A 67 -5.55 -7.27 0.95
N TYR A 68 -6.24 -6.99 -0.13
CA TYR A 68 -6.45 -7.93 -1.24
C TYR A 68 -5.12 -8.34 -1.88
N LEU A 69 -4.25 -7.38 -2.17
CA LEU A 69 -2.95 -7.64 -2.79
C LEU A 69 -2.06 -8.50 -1.89
N THR A 70 -2.02 -8.21 -0.60
CA THR A 70 -1.15 -8.92 0.33
C THR A 70 -1.69 -10.31 0.69
N GLU A 71 -2.99 -10.43 0.95
CA GLU A 71 -3.59 -11.71 1.35
C GLU A 71 -3.63 -12.73 0.22
N ASN A 72 -3.72 -12.29 -1.04
CA ASN A 72 -3.83 -13.18 -2.19
C ASN A 72 -2.51 -13.42 -2.92
N PHE A 73 -1.42 -12.87 -2.43
CA PHE A 73 -0.11 -12.97 -3.10
C PHE A 73 0.31 -14.44 -3.33
N ASN A 74 0.18 -15.29 -2.33
CA ASN A 74 0.61 -16.68 -2.43
C ASN A 74 -0.34 -17.58 -3.24
N GLU A 75 -1.58 -17.17 -3.39
CA GLU A 75 -2.64 -18.00 -3.97
C GLU A 75 -3.03 -17.58 -5.40
N ASN A 76 -2.59 -16.41 -5.83
CA ASN A 76 -2.98 -15.84 -7.11
C ASN A 76 -1.74 -15.46 -7.92
N ASN A 77 -1.49 -16.20 -9.00
CA ASN A 77 -0.30 -15.97 -9.84
C ASN A 77 -0.27 -14.60 -10.50
N PHE A 78 -1.44 -14.04 -10.84
CA PHE A 78 -1.51 -12.69 -11.40
C PHE A 78 -1.01 -11.65 -10.39
N ILE A 79 -1.44 -11.74 -9.13
CA ILE A 79 -0.99 -10.82 -8.08
C ILE A 79 0.49 -11.02 -7.80
N LYS A 80 0.96 -12.26 -7.77
CA LYS A 80 2.38 -12.56 -7.57
C LYS A 80 3.25 -11.91 -8.65
N GLU A 81 2.87 -12.04 -9.91
CA GLU A 81 3.58 -11.43 -11.03
C GLU A 81 3.47 -9.91 -10.98
N LEU A 82 2.30 -9.39 -10.63
CA LEU A 82 2.05 -7.96 -10.51
C LEU A 82 2.98 -7.31 -9.48
N LEU A 83 3.10 -7.89 -8.30
CA LEU A 83 3.94 -7.37 -7.23
C LEU A 83 5.44 -7.62 -7.45
N ALA A 84 5.79 -8.60 -8.30
CA ALA A 84 7.18 -8.78 -8.72
C ALA A 84 7.65 -7.60 -9.58
N ASP A 85 6.78 -7.04 -10.42
CA ASP A 85 7.10 -6.01 -11.41
C ASP A 85 6.73 -4.60 -10.99
N LYS A 86 5.74 -4.44 -10.13
CA LYS A 86 5.12 -3.15 -9.81
C LYS A 86 5.20 -2.85 -8.32
N ILE A 87 5.10 -1.58 -8.01
CA ILE A 87 5.02 -1.10 -6.63
C ILE A 87 3.76 -0.24 -6.46
N PHE A 88 3.07 -0.41 -5.34
CA PHE A 88 1.87 0.34 -4.99
C PHE A 88 2.15 1.21 -3.77
N TYR A 89 1.88 2.51 -3.90
CA TYR A 89 1.90 3.44 -2.77
C TYR A 89 0.46 3.75 -2.40
N ILE A 90 0.04 3.38 -1.22
CA ILE A 90 -1.35 3.50 -0.77
C ILE A 90 -1.43 4.45 0.41
N VAL A 91 -2.17 5.54 0.21
CA VAL A 91 -2.41 6.58 1.22
C VAL A 91 -3.92 6.63 1.50
N PRO A 92 -4.42 5.89 2.51
CA PRO A 92 -5.86 5.75 2.73
C PRO A 92 -6.54 7.02 3.24
N THR A 93 -5.79 7.91 3.83
CA THR A 93 -6.37 9.10 4.45
C THR A 93 -5.37 10.23 4.60
#